data_0989277b0e10a9c4fa603dbc83acdc0a
#
_entry.id   0989277b0e10a9c4fa603dbc83acdc0a
#
_cell.length_a   1.000
_cell.length_b   1.000
_cell.length_c   1.000
_cell.angle_alpha   90.00
_cell.angle_beta   90.00
_cell.angle_gamma   90.00
#
_symmetry.space_group_name_H-M   'P 1'
#
loop_
_entity.id
_entity.type
_entity.pdbx_description
1 polymer ?
#
loop_
_entity_poly.entity_id
_entity_poly.type
_entity_poly.pdbx_seq_one_letter_code
_entity_poly.pdbx_strand_id
1 'polypeptide(L)'
;MRTDKFNYYLDIAETVLERGTCLRRNFGAIIVRHDSIISTGYTGAPRGRCNCCDLGYCRREQLQIPRGERYELCRSVHAEANAIIAAPRSEMLGSTLYLVGRDMKTGELVPNTSSCAMCKRMIINAGIDKVYIRDDEANYRVISVQEWIDNDESLDMIEGY
;
A
#
# COMPACT_ATOMS: atom_id res chain seq x y z
N MET A 1 27.49 -3.95 -10.09
CA MET A 1 26.81 -2.73 -10.57
C MET A 1 25.88 -2.22 -9.48
N ARG A 2 25.82 -0.92 -9.25
CA ARG A 2 24.95 -0.34 -8.22
C ARG A 2 23.50 -0.28 -8.72
N THR A 3 22.55 -0.77 -7.93
CA THR A 3 21.12 -0.61 -8.22
C THR A 3 20.75 0.87 -8.21
N ASP A 4 19.90 1.30 -9.15
CA ASP A 4 19.41 2.67 -9.14
C ASP A 4 18.53 2.94 -7.91
N LYS A 5 18.42 4.21 -7.56
CA LYS A 5 17.78 4.66 -6.33
C LYS A 5 16.31 4.21 -6.19
N PHE A 6 15.56 4.26 -7.27
CA PHE A 6 14.13 3.95 -7.23
C PHE A 6 13.89 2.46 -7.09
N ASN A 7 14.62 1.65 -7.85
CA ASN A 7 14.56 0.20 -7.68
C ASN A 7 15.10 -0.24 -6.32
N TYR A 8 16.10 0.42 -5.77
CA TYR A 8 16.60 0.16 -4.42
C TYR A 8 15.48 0.29 -3.38
N TYR A 9 14.73 1.39 -3.40
CA TYR A 9 13.62 1.58 -2.47
C TYR A 9 12.45 0.63 -2.74
N LEU A 10 12.18 0.30 -4.00
CA LEU A 10 11.15 -0.70 -4.35
C LEU A 10 11.54 -2.09 -3.89
N ASP A 11 12.82 -2.46 -3.97
CA ASP A 11 13.33 -3.74 -3.42
C ASP A 11 13.13 -3.82 -1.90
N ILE A 12 13.35 -2.72 -1.18
CA ILE A 12 13.09 -2.66 0.26
C ILE A 12 11.59 -2.80 0.54
N ALA A 13 10.72 -2.12 -0.20
CA ALA A 13 9.28 -2.25 -0.07
C ALA A 13 8.81 -3.69 -0.34
N GLU A 14 9.42 -4.37 -1.31
CA GLU A 14 9.15 -5.79 -1.59
C GLU A 14 9.58 -6.69 -0.43
N THR A 15 10.71 -6.42 0.20
CA THR A 15 11.14 -7.14 1.41
C THR A 15 10.17 -6.91 2.57
N VAL A 16 9.70 -5.69 2.76
CA VAL A 16 8.68 -5.38 3.78
C VAL A 16 7.39 -6.17 3.54
N LEU A 17 6.98 -6.32 2.28
CA LEU A 17 5.80 -7.09 1.88
C LEU A 17 5.84 -8.55 2.38
N GLU A 18 7.02 -9.14 2.48
CA GLU A 18 7.18 -10.56 2.89
C GLU A 18 6.66 -10.84 4.30
N ARG A 19 6.51 -9.83 5.14
CA ARG A 19 5.86 -9.92 6.46
C ARG A 19 4.34 -9.84 6.40
N GLY A 20 3.75 -9.60 5.24
CA GLY A 20 2.32 -9.50 5.05
C GLY A 20 1.56 -10.76 5.46
N THR A 21 0.35 -10.61 5.97
CA THR A 21 -0.43 -11.69 6.58
C THR A 21 -1.75 -11.97 5.88
N CYS A 22 -2.03 -11.31 4.76
CA CYS A 22 -3.21 -11.54 3.96
C CYS A 22 -3.08 -12.84 3.13
N LEU A 23 -4.17 -13.56 3.00
CA LEU A 23 -4.21 -14.79 2.18
C LEU A 23 -4.32 -14.53 0.68
N ARG A 24 -4.72 -13.30 0.30
CA ARG A 24 -5.01 -12.96 -1.10
C ARG A 24 -3.89 -12.17 -1.73
N ARG A 25 -3.61 -11.00 -1.19
CA ARG A 25 -2.58 -10.08 -1.67
C ARG A 25 -1.90 -9.40 -0.51
N ASN A 26 -0.60 -9.36 -0.54
CA ASN A 26 0.18 -8.59 0.41
C ASN A 26 0.84 -7.42 -0.30
N PHE A 27 0.88 -6.30 0.39
CA PHE A 27 1.57 -5.10 -0.03
C PHE A 27 2.63 -4.72 1.00
N GLY A 28 3.70 -4.14 0.51
CA GLY A 28 4.72 -3.49 1.31
C GLY A 28 4.85 -2.04 0.90
N ALA A 29 4.92 -1.16 1.87
CA ALA A 29 5.07 0.28 1.65
C ALA A 29 6.22 0.83 2.50
N ILE A 30 6.99 1.74 1.93
CA ILE A 30 7.96 2.53 2.67
C ILE A 30 7.76 4.01 2.34
N ILE A 31 8.00 4.86 3.32
CA ILE A 31 7.98 6.32 3.15
C ILE A 31 9.40 6.83 3.27
N VAL A 32 9.83 7.60 2.27
CA VAL A 32 11.20 8.12 2.16
C VAL A 32 11.16 9.63 2.06
N ARG A 33 11.98 10.31 2.83
CA ARG A 33 12.19 11.75 2.76
C ARG A 33 13.66 12.08 2.90
N HIS A 34 14.16 13.00 2.09
CA HIS A 34 15.58 13.38 2.09
C HIS A 34 16.52 12.17 2.04
N ASP A 35 16.19 11.22 1.15
CA ASP A 35 16.97 9.99 0.95
C ASP A 35 17.09 9.11 2.20
N SER A 36 16.16 9.24 3.13
CA SER A 36 16.08 8.41 4.35
C SER A 36 14.71 7.77 4.48
N ILE A 37 14.67 6.48 4.84
CA ILE A 37 13.43 5.79 5.15
C ILE A 37 12.90 6.30 6.48
N ILE A 38 11.66 6.82 6.48
CA ILE A 38 11.00 7.34 7.69
C ILE A 38 10.20 6.22 8.36
N SER A 39 9.48 5.44 7.57
CA SER A 39 8.62 4.37 8.06
C SER A 39 8.43 3.27 7.04
N THR A 40 7.96 2.13 7.52
CA THR A 40 7.57 0.98 6.72
C THR A 40 6.19 0.50 7.14
N GLY A 41 5.47 -0.18 6.25
CA GLY A 41 4.20 -0.82 6.55
C GLY A 41 3.95 -2.00 5.63
N TYR A 42 3.34 -3.04 6.15
CA TYR A 42 2.88 -4.19 5.37
C TYR A 42 1.42 -4.49 5.70
N THR A 43 0.75 -5.22 4.81
CA THR A 43 -0.63 -5.65 5.01
C THR A 43 -0.72 -6.60 6.18
N GLY A 44 -1.48 -6.26 7.21
CA GLY A 44 -1.60 -7.12 8.39
C GLY A 44 -2.75 -6.71 9.30
N ALA A 45 -3.21 -7.66 10.11
CA ALA A 45 -4.22 -7.39 11.13
C ALA A 45 -3.72 -6.33 12.12
N PRO A 46 -4.63 -5.63 12.82
CA PRO A 46 -4.22 -4.76 13.91
C PRO A 46 -3.34 -5.51 14.91
N ARG A 47 -2.33 -4.83 15.42
CA ARG A 47 -1.37 -5.42 16.37
C ARG A 47 -2.07 -6.05 17.57
N GLY A 48 -1.72 -7.28 17.89
CA GLY A 48 -2.35 -8.04 18.97
C GLY A 48 -3.60 -8.84 18.55
N ARG A 49 -4.05 -8.70 17.29
CA ARG A 49 -5.17 -9.49 16.76
C ARG A 49 -4.66 -10.61 15.85
N CYS A 50 -5.43 -11.71 15.76
CA CYS A 50 -5.10 -12.82 14.84
C CYS A 50 -5.08 -12.35 13.40
N ASN A 51 -4.07 -12.78 12.66
CA ASN A 51 -3.95 -12.51 11.24
C ASN A 51 -4.85 -13.43 10.38
N CYS A 52 -5.12 -13.03 9.16
CA CYS A 52 -5.88 -13.88 8.22
C CYS A 52 -5.16 -15.19 7.95
N CYS A 53 -3.84 -15.20 7.84
CA CYS A 53 -3.06 -16.43 7.64
C CYS A 53 -3.17 -17.39 8.84
N ASP A 54 -3.30 -16.89 10.05
CA ASP A 54 -3.51 -17.71 11.25
C ASP A 54 -4.93 -18.29 11.31
N LEU A 55 -5.91 -17.52 10.86
CA LEU A 55 -7.30 -17.94 10.82
C LEU A 55 -7.64 -18.89 9.66
N GLY A 56 -6.85 -18.82 8.58
CA GLY A 56 -7.04 -19.64 7.39
C GLY A 56 -8.21 -19.22 6.49
N TYR A 57 -8.82 -18.05 6.71
CA TYR A 57 -9.91 -17.54 5.88
C TYR A 57 -9.89 -16.02 5.77
N CYS A 58 -10.52 -15.54 4.69
CA CYS A 58 -10.75 -14.12 4.45
C CYS A 58 -12.20 -13.76 4.69
N ARG A 59 -12.47 -12.84 5.62
CA ARG A 59 -13.84 -12.40 5.95
C ARG A 59 -14.57 -11.83 4.73
N ARG A 60 -13.89 -11.06 3.90
CA ARG A 60 -14.49 -10.48 2.70
C ARG A 60 -14.87 -11.55 1.67
N GLU A 61 -14.05 -12.60 1.52
CA GLU A 61 -14.40 -13.75 0.67
C GLU A 61 -15.62 -14.51 1.21
N GLN A 62 -15.69 -14.74 2.52
CA GLN A 62 -16.85 -15.38 3.15
C GLN A 62 -18.15 -14.59 2.91
N LEU A 63 -18.06 -13.26 2.91
CA LEU A 63 -19.21 -12.38 2.67
C LEU A 63 -19.45 -12.12 1.19
N GLN A 64 -18.67 -12.72 0.30
CA GLN A 64 -18.76 -12.54 -1.16
C GLN A 64 -18.67 -11.08 -1.60
N ILE A 65 -17.84 -10.29 -0.92
CA ILE A 65 -17.66 -8.87 -1.23
C ILE A 65 -16.81 -8.74 -2.49
N PRO A 66 -17.25 -7.96 -3.50
CA PRO A 66 -16.46 -7.69 -4.68
C PRO A 66 -15.11 -7.04 -4.35
N ARG A 67 -14.16 -7.25 -5.24
CA ARG A 67 -12.82 -6.65 -5.11
C ARG A 67 -12.91 -5.12 -5.17
N GLY A 68 -12.18 -4.45 -4.29
CA GLY A 68 -12.15 -3.00 -4.23
C GLY A 68 -13.24 -2.36 -3.37
N GLU A 69 -14.16 -3.16 -2.82
CA GLU A 69 -15.30 -2.67 -2.04
C GLU A 69 -15.23 -3.10 -0.58
N ARG A 70 -15.90 -2.36 0.28
CA ARG A 70 -16.17 -2.70 1.69
C ARG A 70 -14.90 -3.06 2.48
N TYR A 71 -13.85 -2.27 2.36
CA TYR A 71 -12.60 -2.52 3.08
C TYR A 71 -12.74 -2.37 4.60
N GLU A 72 -13.78 -1.70 5.08
CA GLU A 72 -14.10 -1.64 6.52
C GLU A 72 -14.40 -3.03 7.11
N LEU A 73 -14.75 -4.00 6.27
CA LEU A 73 -14.95 -5.38 6.68
C LEU A 73 -13.69 -6.25 6.52
N CYS A 74 -12.61 -5.68 6.02
CA CYS A 74 -11.33 -6.36 5.96
C CYS A 74 -10.66 -6.36 7.34
N ARG A 75 -10.14 -7.51 7.74
CA ARG A 75 -9.39 -7.62 8.99
C ARG A 75 -8.04 -6.90 8.92
N SER A 76 -7.44 -6.84 7.73
CA SER A 76 -6.11 -6.26 7.55
C SER A 76 -6.14 -4.74 7.46
N VAL A 77 -5.16 -4.11 8.07
CA VAL A 77 -4.79 -2.72 7.81
C VAL A 77 -3.88 -2.72 6.58
N HIS A 78 -4.13 -1.81 5.65
CA HIS A 78 -3.35 -1.73 4.41
C HIS A 78 -1.91 -1.26 4.67
N ALA A 79 -1.00 -1.64 3.80
CA ALA A 79 0.42 -1.31 3.94
C ALA A 79 0.68 0.19 4.00
N GLU A 80 0.00 0.97 3.15
CA GLU A 80 0.12 2.42 3.11
C GLU A 80 -0.34 3.04 4.44
N ALA A 81 -1.47 2.57 4.97
CA ALA A 81 -2.00 3.03 6.25
C ALA A 81 -1.03 2.72 7.41
N ASN A 82 -0.46 1.52 7.43
CA ASN A 82 0.52 1.14 8.45
C ASN A 82 1.79 1.99 8.39
N ALA A 83 2.28 2.29 7.19
CA ALA A 83 3.43 3.17 7.01
C ALA A 83 3.12 4.60 7.49
N ILE A 84 1.93 5.13 7.18
CA ILE A 84 1.50 6.48 7.59
C ILE A 84 1.33 6.56 9.11
N ILE A 85 0.73 5.55 9.74
CA ILE A 85 0.55 5.50 11.19
C ILE A 85 1.90 5.51 11.92
N ALA A 86 2.93 4.93 11.32
CA ALA A 86 4.24 4.75 11.95
C ALA A 86 5.15 5.99 11.91
N ALA A 87 4.74 7.08 11.29
CA ALA A 87 5.55 8.31 11.16
C ALA A 87 4.75 9.56 11.53
N PRO A 88 5.40 10.59 12.12
CA PRO A 88 4.74 11.87 12.32
C PRO A 88 4.50 12.58 10.99
N ARG A 89 3.35 13.28 10.89
CA ARG A 89 2.99 14.00 9.66
C ARG A 89 4.04 15.04 9.24
N SER A 90 4.66 15.71 10.21
CA SER A 90 5.72 16.69 9.94
C SER A 90 6.90 16.11 9.15
N GLU A 91 7.20 14.83 9.33
CA GLU A 91 8.27 14.15 8.58
C GLU A 91 7.79 13.62 7.21
N MET A 92 6.47 13.40 7.06
CA MET A 92 5.90 12.91 5.81
C MET A 92 5.65 13.99 4.77
N LEU A 93 5.58 15.26 5.15
CA LEU A 93 5.36 16.39 4.23
C LEU A 93 6.44 16.41 3.14
N GLY A 94 6.01 16.32 1.87
CA GLY A 94 6.93 16.30 0.73
C GLY A 94 7.68 14.99 0.52
N SER A 95 7.29 13.93 1.22
CA SER A 95 7.92 12.60 1.11
C SER A 95 7.46 11.83 -0.13
N THR A 96 8.09 10.68 -0.34
CA THR A 96 7.75 9.73 -1.38
C THR A 96 7.36 8.39 -0.75
N LEU A 97 6.29 7.79 -1.23
CA LEU A 97 5.87 6.44 -0.86
C LEU A 97 6.23 5.47 -1.97
N TYR A 98 6.83 4.33 -1.61
CA TYR A 98 7.13 3.23 -2.52
C TYR A 98 6.24 2.05 -2.16
N LEU A 99 5.55 1.49 -3.14
CA LEU A 99 4.53 0.45 -2.94
C LEU A 99 4.79 -0.75 -3.87
N VAL A 100 4.76 -1.94 -3.30
CA VAL A 100 4.87 -3.20 -4.04
C VAL A 100 3.78 -4.15 -3.56
N GLY A 101 3.12 -4.83 -4.48
CA GLY A 101 2.09 -5.82 -4.18
C GLY A 101 2.41 -7.19 -4.79
N ARG A 102 2.06 -8.26 -4.07
CA ARG A 102 2.20 -9.64 -4.52
C ARG A 102 0.89 -10.40 -4.33
N ASP A 103 0.50 -11.15 -5.36
CA ASP A 103 -0.60 -12.09 -5.27
C ASP A 103 -0.13 -13.38 -4.56
N MET A 104 -0.81 -13.75 -3.49
CA MET A 104 -0.38 -14.90 -2.67
C MET A 104 -0.75 -16.25 -3.28
N LYS A 105 -1.66 -16.28 -4.26
CA LYS A 105 -2.02 -17.52 -4.97
C LYS A 105 -1.02 -17.85 -6.06
N THR A 106 -0.52 -16.84 -6.78
CA THR A 106 0.44 -17.03 -7.88
C THR A 106 1.88 -16.82 -7.45
N GLY A 107 2.14 -16.07 -6.38
CA GLY A 107 3.47 -15.65 -5.95
C GLY A 107 4.07 -14.53 -6.79
N GLU A 108 3.33 -14.01 -7.77
CA GLU A 108 3.79 -12.96 -8.69
C GLU A 108 3.43 -11.56 -8.20
N LEU A 109 4.20 -10.58 -8.65
CA LEU A 109 3.89 -9.17 -8.41
C LEU A 109 2.58 -8.79 -9.09
N VAL A 110 1.84 -7.88 -8.48
CA VAL A 110 0.54 -7.40 -8.99
C VAL A 110 0.78 -6.20 -9.90
N PRO A 111 0.59 -6.35 -11.23
CA PRO A 111 0.75 -5.24 -12.15
C PRO A 111 -0.46 -4.29 -12.13
N ASN A 112 -0.26 -3.08 -12.61
CA ASN A 112 -1.31 -2.06 -12.77
C ASN A 112 -2.12 -1.77 -11.50
N THR A 113 -1.52 -2.00 -10.33
CA THR A 113 -2.17 -1.70 -9.06
C THR A 113 -2.03 -0.23 -8.70
N SER A 114 -2.86 0.22 -7.79
CA SER A 114 -2.80 1.54 -7.19
C SER A 114 -3.34 1.44 -5.76
N SER A 115 -3.13 2.49 -4.98
CA SER A 115 -3.75 2.60 -3.67
C SER A 115 -5.27 2.68 -3.81
N CYS A 116 -6.01 2.03 -2.91
CA CYS A 116 -7.47 2.15 -2.89
C CYS A 116 -7.88 3.58 -2.49
N ALA A 117 -9.15 3.93 -2.75
CA ALA A 117 -9.65 5.27 -2.45
C ALA A 117 -9.47 5.68 -0.98
N MET A 118 -9.59 4.74 -0.06
CA MET A 118 -9.33 4.97 1.37
C MET A 118 -7.87 5.35 1.62
N CYS A 119 -6.92 4.60 1.06
CA CYS A 119 -5.50 4.89 1.21
C CYS A 119 -5.07 6.16 0.46
N LYS A 120 -5.63 6.45 -0.71
CA LYS A 120 -5.37 7.71 -1.43
C LYS A 120 -5.69 8.92 -0.57
N ARG A 121 -6.83 8.93 0.10
CA ARG A 121 -7.21 10.02 1.02
C ARG A 121 -6.20 10.19 2.15
N MET A 122 -5.74 9.11 2.74
CA MET A 122 -4.71 9.16 3.78
C MET A 122 -3.37 9.66 3.26
N ILE A 123 -2.96 9.21 2.08
CA ILE A 123 -1.72 9.64 1.42
C ILE A 123 -1.75 11.14 1.15
N ILE A 124 -2.87 11.66 0.62
CA ILE A 124 -3.07 13.09 0.39
C ILE A 124 -2.90 13.87 1.70
N ASN A 125 -3.62 13.47 2.75
CA ASN A 125 -3.60 14.20 4.03
C ASN A 125 -2.28 14.06 4.78
N ALA A 126 -1.52 12.99 4.53
CA ALA A 126 -0.17 12.83 5.08
C ALA A 126 0.84 13.81 4.44
N GLY A 127 0.50 14.42 3.30
CA GLY A 127 1.40 15.34 2.60
C GLY A 127 2.46 14.63 1.76
N ILE A 128 2.25 13.37 1.41
CA ILE A 128 3.12 12.61 0.52
C ILE A 128 2.99 13.19 -0.89
N ASP A 129 4.11 13.42 -1.56
CA ASP A 129 4.17 14.11 -2.86
C ASP A 129 4.05 13.17 -4.04
N LYS A 130 4.71 12.01 -3.96
CA LYS A 130 4.77 11.02 -5.05
C LYS A 130 4.61 9.61 -4.53
N VAL A 131 4.04 8.75 -5.39
CA VAL A 131 3.94 7.31 -5.15
C VAL A 131 4.63 6.58 -6.30
N TYR A 132 5.60 5.73 -5.97
CA TYR A 132 6.23 4.79 -6.90
C TYR A 132 5.61 3.43 -6.70
N ILE A 133 5.10 2.82 -7.76
CA ILE A 133 4.46 1.50 -7.70
C ILE A 133 5.16 0.55 -8.66
N ARG A 134 5.66 -0.56 -8.15
CA ARG A 134 6.30 -1.60 -8.97
C ARG A 134 5.23 -2.43 -9.66
N ASP A 135 5.35 -2.58 -10.98
CA ASP A 135 4.47 -3.44 -11.78
C ASP A 135 5.06 -4.84 -12.02
N ASP A 136 6.38 -4.90 -12.22
CA ASP A 136 7.15 -6.14 -12.36
C ASP A 136 8.59 -5.90 -11.91
N GLU A 137 9.47 -6.90 -12.08
CA GLU A 137 10.87 -6.82 -11.64
C GLU A 137 11.66 -5.67 -12.27
N ALA A 138 11.25 -5.20 -13.45
CA ALA A 138 11.98 -4.19 -14.23
C ALA A 138 11.25 -2.85 -14.34
N ASN A 139 9.94 -2.83 -14.14
CA ASN A 139 9.09 -1.67 -14.44
C ASN A 139 8.33 -1.15 -13.23
N TYR A 140 8.28 0.16 -13.12
CA TYR A 140 7.49 0.86 -12.13
C TYR A 140 6.85 2.12 -12.72
N ARG A 141 5.79 2.58 -12.07
CA ARG A 141 5.09 3.84 -12.40
C ARG A 141 5.33 4.86 -11.31
N VAL A 142 5.35 6.12 -11.70
CA VAL A 142 5.42 7.26 -10.78
C VAL A 142 4.12 8.03 -10.86
N ILE A 143 3.46 8.21 -9.72
CA ILE A 143 2.21 8.94 -9.62
C ILE A 143 2.46 10.21 -8.80
N SER A 144 2.11 11.37 -9.36
CA SER A 144 2.04 12.61 -8.58
C SER A 144 0.75 12.60 -7.75
N VAL A 145 0.87 12.77 -6.45
CA VAL A 145 -0.30 12.82 -5.55
C VAL A 145 -1.21 14.01 -5.90
N GLN A 146 -0.63 15.09 -6.47
CA GLN A 146 -1.42 16.22 -6.95
C GLN A 146 -2.45 15.82 -8.01
N GLU A 147 -2.14 14.82 -8.86
CA GLU A 147 -3.12 14.30 -9.81
C GLU A 147 -4.34 13.67 -9.13
N TRP A 148 -4.15 13.00 -8.01
CA TRP A 148 -5.29 12.48 -7.24
C TRP A 148 -6.13 13.60 -6.63
N ILE A 149 -5.50 14.69 -6.21
CA ILE A 149 -6.21 15.84 -5.67
C ILE A 149 -7.06 16.52 -6.74
N ASP A 150 -6.51 16.66 -7.96
CA ASP A 150 -7.13 17.45 -9.02
C ASP A 150 -8.11 16.64 -9.89
N ASN A 151 -7.82 15.37 -10.15
CA ASN A 151 -8.44 14.64 -11.27
C ASN A 151 -8.90 13.20 -10.95
N ASP A 152 -8.71 12.68 -9.75
CA ASP A 152 -9.05 11.28 -9.46
C ASP A 152 -10.55 11.12 -9.16
N GLU A 153 -11.30 10.70 -10.16
CA GLU A 153 -12.75 10.47 -10.08
C GLU A 153 -13.13 9.41 -9.01
N SER A 154 -12.22 8.50 -8.67
CA SER A 154 -12.50 7.51 -7.63
C SER A 154 -12.68 8.11 -6.24
N LEU A 155 -12.21 9.35 -6.03
CA LEU A 155 -12.41 10.08 -4.79
C LEU A 155 -13.74 10.84 -4.74
N ASP A 156 -14.40 10.98 -5.88
CA ASP A 156 -15.67 11.69 -6.02
C ASP A 156 -16.88 10.74 -6.00
N MET A 157 -16.64 9.44 -5.95
CA MET A 157 -17.71 8.45 -5.93
C MET A 157 -18.55 8.59 -4.64
N ILE A 158 -19.82 8.93 -4.87
CA ILE A 158 -20.80 9.21 -3.82
C ILE A 158 -21.47 7.92 -3.32
N GLU A 159 -21.34 6.83 -4.05
CA GLU A 159 -21.88 5.54 -3.63
C GLU A 159 -21.08 5.06 -2.41
N GLY A 160 -21.69 5.19 -1.26
CA GLY A 160 -21.14 4.75 0.00
C GLY A 160 -20.96 3.23 0.05
N TYR A 161 -20.20 2.80 1.02
CA TYR A 161 -19.93 1.39 1.28
C TYR A 161 -21.21 0.61 1.66
#